data_5276024c895864567e4aa0ed69f5b8d6
#
_entry.id   5276024c895864567e4aa0ed69f5b8d6
#
_cell.length_a   1.000
_cell.length_b   1.000
_cell.length_c   1.000
_cell.angle_alpha   90.00
_cell.angle_beta   90.00
_cell.angle_gamma   90.00
#
_symmetry.space_group_name_H-M   'P 1'
#
loop_
_entity.id
_entity.type
_entity.pdbx_description
1 polymer ?
#
loop_
_entity_poly.entity_id
_entity_poly.type
_entity_poly.pdbx_seq_one_letter_code
_entity_poly.pdbx_strand_id
1 'polypeptide(L)'
;MVGSAAASIAVLAGDVAGMFGGGSVFPMVKSGQLRGLAVSSRKRSTELSDLTSISELYPNYEATIWQGLFGPAGLPQDIIDKLRKEVSAILESKEFADKLANTGSGEPYITSLDEFKARIHQDFERYGPIVKSAGVQVH
;
A
#
# COMPACT_ATOMS: atom_id res chain seq x y z
N MET A 1 -8.22 -17.33 5.24
CA MET A 1 -7.40 -16.12 5.51
C MET A 1 -8.26 -15.10 6.22
N VAL A 2 -7.85 -14.67 7.40
CA VAL A 2 -8.57 -13.65 8.17
C VAL A 2 -8.02 -12.31 7.75
N GLY A 3 -8.85 -11.44 7.15
CA GLY A 3 -8.40 -10.14 6.59
C GLY A 3 -8.06 -9.10 7.66
N SER A 4 -7.57 -7.94 7.24
CA SER A 4 -7.16 -6.81 8.10
C SER A 4 -8.25 -6.36 9.10
N ALA A 5 -9.52 -6.49 8.74
CA ALA A 5 -10.64 -6.14 9.63
C ALA A 5 -10.66 -6.97 10.91
N ALA A 6 -10.46 -8.29 10.81
CA ALA A 6 -10.42 -9.15 11.99
C ALA A 6 -9.17 -8.91 12.85
N ALA A 7 -8.03 -8.57 12.21
CA ALA A 7 -6.84 -8.19 12.96
C ALA A 7 -7.06 -6.88 13.75
N SER A 8 -7.75 -5.89 13.18
CA SER A 8 -8.10 -4.66 13.90
C SER A 8 -8.99 -4.93 15.12
N ILE A 9 -9.98 -5.82 14.97
CA ILE A 9 -10.86 -6.20 16.07
C ILE A 9 -10.04 -6.88 17.20
N ALA A 10 -9.12 -7.77 16.86
CA ALA A 10 -8.29 -8.46 17.84
C ALA A 10 -7.36 -7.51 18.62
N VAL A 11 -6.82 -6.45 17.95
CA VAL A 11 -6.04 -5.41 18.64
C VAL A 11 -6.93 -4.58 19.56
N LEU A 12 -8.13 -4.18 19.09
CA LEU A 12 -9.07 -3.41 19.89
C LEU A 12 -9.58 -4.19 21.12
N ALA A 13 -9.74 -5.50 20.97
CA ALA A 13 -10.12 -6.40 22.09
C ALA A 13 -8.96 -6.68 23.05
N GLY A 14 -7.71 -6.36 22.68
CA GLY A 14 -6.53 -6.70 23.48
C GLY A 14 -6.04 -8.13 23.31
N ASP A 15 -6.60 -8.90 22.38
CA ASP A 15 -6.22 -10.30 22.11
C ASP A 15 -4.81 -10.40 21.51
N VAL A 16 -4.37 -9.35 20.79
CA VAL A 16 -3.03 -9.23 20.23
C VAL A 16 -2.44 -7.85 20.51
N ALA A 17 -1.12 -7.79 20.69
CA ALA A 17 -0.42 -6.58 21.08
C ALA A 17 -0.34 -5.51 19.99
N GLY A 18 -0.46 -5.88 18.71
CA GLY A 18 -0.35 -4.94 17.59
C GLY A 18 -0.53 -5.62 16.24
N MET A 19 -0.59 -4.81 15.20
CA MET A 19 -0.73 -5.28 13.82
C MET A 19 -0.06 -4.33 12.83
N PHE A 20 0.25 -4.81 11.65
CA PHE A 20 0.43 -3.96 10.47
C PHE A 20 -0.93 -3.76 9.79
N GLY A 21 -1.35 -2.51 9.64
CA GLY A 21 -2.61 -2.14 9.01
C GLY A 21 -2.41 -1.26 7.79
N GLY A 22 -3.33 -1.32 6.84
CA GLY A 22 -3.42 -0.37 5.73
C GLY A 22 -4.14 0.92 6.16
N GLY A 23 -4.36 1.83 5.19
CA GLY A 23 -5.02 3.11 5.46
C GLY A 23 -6.42 3.00 6.06
N SER A 24 -7.11 1.85 5.92
CA SER A 24 -8.41 1.62 6.54
C SER A 24 -8.42 1.71 8.07
N VAL A 25 -7.24 1.64 8.73
CA VAL A 25 -7.13 1.83 10.18
C VAL A 25 -6.85 3.29 10.57
N PHE A 26 -6.58 4.18 9.62
CA PHE A 26 -6.28 5.59 9.90
C PHE A 26 -7.38 6.32 10.67
N PRO A 27 -8.68 6.14 10.36
CA PRO A 27 -9.75 6.74 11.17
C PRO A 27 -9.69 6.30 12.64
N MET A 28 -9.34 5.05 12.92
CA MET A 28 -9.20 4.54 14.28
C MET A 28 -8.00 5.13 15.00
N VAL A 29 -6.91 5.40 14.28
CA VAL A 29 -5.74 6.11 14.84
C VAL A 29 -6.09 7.57 15.11
N LYS A 30 -6.75 8.25 14.16
CA LYS A 30 -7.17 9.66 14.32
C LYS A 30 -8.17 9.85 15.46
N SER A 31 -9.03 8.86 15.70
CA SER A 31 -10.00 8.90 16.82
C SER A 31 -9.41 8.42 18.16
N GLY A 32 -8.16 7.98 18.19
CA GLY A 32 -7.49 7.48 19.41
C GLY A 32 -7.92 6.06 19.83
N GLN A 33 -8.73 5.37 19.02
CA GLN A 33 -9.09 3.97 19.28
C GLN A 33 -7.89 3.02 19.11
N LEU A 34 -7.00 3.33 18.17
CA LEU A 34 -5.74 2.66 17.99
C LEU A 34 -4.58 3.65 18.16
N ARG A 35 -3.49 3.19 18.75
CA ARG A 35 -2.25 3.96 18.83
C ARG A 35 -1.39 3.68 17.60
N GLY A 36 -1.21 4.69 16.73
CA GLY A 36 -0.22 4.64 15.68
C GLY A 36 1.19 4.66 16.28
N LEU A 37 2.06 3.76 15.84
CA LEU A 37 3.45 3.68 16.31
C LEU A 37 4.42 4.23 15.26
N ALA A 38 4.28 3.80 14.01
CA ALA A 38 5.09 4.23 12.88
C ALA A 38 4.39 3.87 11.57
N VAL A 39 4.87 4.42 10.46
CA VAL A 39 4.48 4.01 9.11
C VAL A 39 5.60 3.20 8.43
N SER A 40 5.22 2.25 7.59
CA SER A 40 6.14 1.34 6.89
C SER A 40 6.60 1.86 5.53
N SER A 41 6.06 2.98 5.07
CA SER A 41 6.48 3.67 3.85
C SER A 41 7.82 4.38 4.06
N ARG A 42 8.55 4.62 2.95
CA ARG A 42 9.85 5.33 2.99
C ARG A 42 9.74 6.77 3.51
N LYS A 43 8.61 7.43 3.26
CA LYS A 43 8.31 8.77 3.75
C LYS A 43 7.16 8.69 4.74
N ARG A 44 7.05 9.69 5.62
CA ARG A 44 5.89 9.84 6.51
C ARG A 44 4.62 9.94 5.69
N SER A 45 3.52 9.44 6.25
CA SER A 45 2.19 9.60 5.66
C SER A 45 1.75 11.07 5.74
N THR A 46 1.14 11.58 4.68
CA THR A 46 0.51 12.90 4.70
C THR A 46 -0.71 12.95 5.62
N GLU A 47 -1.39 11.82 5.78
CA GLU A 47 -2.57 11.71 6.64
C GLU A 47 -2.26 11.50 8.13
N LEU A 48 -1.09 10.95 8.46
CA LEU A 48 -0.59 10.68 9.80
C LEU A 48 0.84 11.22 9.93
N SER A 49 1.03 12.51 9.66
CA SER A 49 2.32 13.19 9.60
C SER A 49 3.13 13.13 10.90
N ASP A 50 2.45 12.98 12.03
CA ASP A 50 3.08 12.88 13.35
C ASP A 50 3.74 11.51 13.57
N LEU A 51 3.41 10.50 12.75
CA LEU A 51 4.03 9.19 12.86
C LEU A 51 5.36 9.16 12.10
N THR A 52 6.38 8.71 12.81
CA THR A 52 7.71 8.45 12.25
C THR A 52 7.65 7.35 11.20
N SER A 53 8.41 7.50 10.11
CA SER A 53 8.66 6.39 9.21
C SER A 53 9.69 5.44 9.83
N ILE A 54 9.47 4.13 9.69
CA ILE A 54 10.45 3.12 10.13
C ILE A 54 11.80 3.35 9.42
N SER A 55 11.79 3.86 8.18
CA SER A 55 13.00 4.18 7.43
C SER A 55 13.88 5.25 8.08
N GLU A 56 13.35 6.09 8.96
CA GLU A 56 14.13 7.09 9.70
C GLU A 56 15.07 6.44 10.73
N LEU A 57 14.69 5.25 11.24
CA LEU A 57 15.49 4.44 12.15
C LEU A 57 16.27 3.34 11.42
N TYR A 58 15.68 2.81 10.37
CA TYR A 58 16.24 1.73 9.54
C TYR A 58 16.23 2.15 8.06
N PRO A 59 17.27 2.84 7.55
CA PRO A 59 17.27 3.51 6.24
C PRO A 59 16.91 2.65 5.03
N ASN A 60 17.09 1.33 5.12
CA ASN A 60 16.76 0.40 4.04
C ASN A 60 15.40 -0.28 4.20
N TYR A 61 14.65 0.11 5.23
CA TYR A 61 13.32 -0.44 5.45
C TYR A 61 12.27 0.28 4.60
N GLU A 62 11.51 -0.49 3.88
CA GLU A 62 10.29 -0.06 3.21
C GLU A 62 9.38 -1.27 3.01
N ALA A 63 8.13 -1.17 3.41
CA ALA A 63 7.11 -2.16 3.12
C ALA A 63 5.82 -1.41 2.75
N THR A 64 5.57 -1.30 1.45
CA THR A 64 4.40 -0.61 0.91
C THR A 64 3.57 -1.57 0.07
N ILE A 65 2.26 -1.39 0.10
CA ILE A 65 1.33 -2.11 -0.76
C ILE A 65 0.94 -1.14 -1.88
N TRP A 66 0.95 -1.63 -3.11
CA TRP A 66 0.44 -0.92 -4.27
C TRP A 66 -0.59 -1.77 -5.00
N GLN A 67 -1.46 -1.14 -5.76
CA GLN A 67 -2.44 -1.79 -6.62
C GLN A 67 -2.19 -1.37 -8.06
N GLY A 68 -2.33 -2.30 -8.99
CA GLY A 68 -2.11 -2.04 -10.40
C GLY A 68 -3.17 -2.70 -11.28
N LEU A 69 -3.41 -2.09 -12.44
CA LEU A 69 -4.26 -2.66 -13.49
C LEU A 69 -3.38 -3.50 -14.43
N PHE A 70 -3.75 -4.74 -14.63
CA PHE A 70 -3.07 -5.68 -15.52
C PHE A 70 -4.01 -6.11 -16.63
N GLY A 71 -3.46 -6.30 -17.82
CA GLY A 71 -4.15 -6.87 -18.98
C GLY A 71 -3.50 -8.19 -19.44
N PRO A 72 -4.17 -8.95 -20.32
CA PRO A 72 -3.59 -10.16 -20.91
C PRO A 72 -2.33 -9.84 -21.73
N ALA A 73 -1.45 -10.83 -21.85
CA ALA A 73 -0.28 -10.72 -22.72
C ALA A 73 -0.73 -10.53 -24.18
N GLY A 74 -0.02 -9.66 -24.91
CA GLY A 74 -0.33 -9.38 -26.31
C GLY A 74 -1.48 -8.40 -26.54
N LEU A 75 -1.91 -7.66 -25.50
CA LEU A 75 -2.89 -6.58 -25.67
C LEU A 75 -2.34 -5.55 -26.70
N PRO A 76 -3.15 -5.10 -27.69
CA PRO A 76 -2.74 -4.10 -28.65
C PRO A 76 -2.26 -2.80 -28.00
N GLN A 77 -1.24 -2.15 -28.56
CA GLN A 77 -0.62 -0.97 -27.95
C GLN A 77 -1.59 0.21 -27.85
N ASP A 78 -2.46 0.41 -28.82
CA ASP A 78 -3.49 1.46 -28.83
C ASP A 78 -4.49 1.30 -27.66
N ILE A 79 -4.83 0.06 -27.32
CA ILE A 79 -5.67 -0.24 -26.14
C ILE A 79 -4.92 0.08 -24.84
N ILE A 80 -3.63 -0.31 -24.76
CA ILE A 80 -2.79 0.00 -23.59
C ILE A 80 -2.71 1.52 -23.41
N ASP A 81 -2.41 2.26 -24.47
CA ASP A 81 -2.28 3.72 -24.43
C ASP A 81 -3.57 4.41 -24.03
N LYS A 82 -4.70 3.96 -24.56
CA LYS A 82 -6.03 4.46 -24.19
C LYS A 82 -6.32 4.21 -22.72
N LEU A 83 -6.15 2.97 -22.24
CA LEU A 83 -6.39 2.64 -20.83
C LEU A 83 -5.51 3.46 -19.91
N ARG A 84 -4.22 3.60 -20.23
CA ARG A 84 -3.30 4.40 -19.43
C ARG A 84 -3.73 5.86 -19.36
N LYS A 85 -4.09 6.46 -20.49
CA LYS A 85 -4.57 7.84 -20.56
C LYS A 85 -5.78 8.06 -19.66
N GLU A 86 -6.79 7.20 -19.79
CA GLU A 86 -8.04 7.32 -19.03
C GLU A 86 -7.83 7.08 -17.53
N VAL A 87 -7.05 6.05 -17.17
CA VAL A 87 -6.72 5.75 -15.77
C VAL A 87 -5.88 6.87 -15.15
N SER A 88 -4.87 7.40 -15.85
CA SER A 88 -4.09 8.52 -15.35
C SER A 88 -4.95 9.75 -15.10
N ALA A 89 -5.85 10.08 -16.03
CA ALA A 89 -6.76 11.21 -15.85
C ALA A 89 -7.68 11.05 -14.62
N ILE A 90 -8.13 9.82 -14.34
CA ILE A 90 -8.91 9.53 -13.13
C ILE A 90 -8.03 9.69 -11.87
N LEU A 91 -6.82 9.13 -11.87
CA LEU A 91 -5.89 9.20 -10.74
C LEU A 91 -5.46 10.64 -10.42
N GLU A 92 -5.35 11.51 -11.43
CA GLU A 92 -5.01 12.93 -11.29
C GLU A 92 -6.19 13.78 -10.79
N SER A 93 -7.41 13.24 -10.84
CA SER A 93 -8.59 13.99 -10.42
C SER A 93 -8.65 14.17 -8.90
N LYS A 94 -8.99 15.39 -8.48
CA LYS A 94 -9.18 15.69 -7.05
C LYS A 94 -10.26 14.80 -6.43
N GLU A 95 -11.35 14.52 -7.15
CA GLU A 95 -12.43 13.66 -6.68
C GLU A 95 -11.93 12.28 -6.30
N PHE A 96 -11.06 11.68 -7.13
CA PHE A 96 -10.52 10.36 -6.87
C PHE A 96 -9.51 10.38 -5.71
N ALA A 97 -8.64 11.39 -5.64
CA ALA A 97 -7.71 11.56 -4.53
C ALA A 97 -8.46 11.70 -3.20
N ASP A 98 -9.52 12.51 -3.15
CA ASP A 98 -10.37 12.68 -1.97
C ASP A 98 -11.06 11.35 -1.58
N LYS A 99 -11.52 10.56 -2.55
CA LYS A 99 -12.11 9.23 -2.29
C LYS A 99 -11.08 8.25 -1.69
N LEU A 100 -9.87 8.21 -2.23
CA LEU A 100 -8.80 7.36 -1.68
C LEU A 100 -8.45 7.75 -0.25
N ALA A 101 -8.27 9.04 0.02
CA ALA A 101 -8.00 9.56 1.35
C ALA A 101 -9.13 9.21 2.34
N ASN A 102 -10.40 9.43 1.96
CA ASN A 102 -11.55 9.16 2.82
C ASN A 102 -11.76 7.66 3.12
N THR A 103 -11.35 6.78 2.21
CA THR A 103 -11.43 5.32 2.41
C THR A 103 -10.18 4.73 3.06
N GLY A 104 -9.14 5.55 3.26
CA GLY A 104 -7.84 5.09 3.73
C GLY A 104 -7.16 4.14 2.73
N SER A 105 -7.48 4.25 1.45
CA SER A 105 -6.90 3.40 0.40
C SER A 105 -5.53 3.86 -0.08
N GLY A 106 -5.00 4.95 0.52
CA GLY A 106 -3.70 5.51 0.18
C GLY A 106 -3.78 6.69 -0.77
N GLU A 107 -2.70 6.94 -1.48
CA GLU A 107 -2.55 8.05 -2.43
C GLU A 107 -2.50 7.54 -3.87
N PRO A 108 -2.92 8.34 -4.86
CA PRO A 108 -2.75 7.98 -6.27
C PRO A 108 -1.27 7.72 -6.59
N TYR A 109 -0.98 6.58 -7.23
CA TYR A 109 0.36 6.22 -7.67
C TYR A 109 0.42 6.27 -9.18
N ILE A 110 0.90 7.40 -9.71
CA ILE A 110 1.01 7.65 -11.14
C ILE A 110 2.45 7.44 -11.57
N THR A 111 2.66 6.56 -12.54
CA THR A 111 3.99 6.17 -13.00
C THR A 111 3.96 5.83 -14.49
N SER A 112 5.09 5.90 -15.17
CA SER A 112 5.25 5.40 -16.53
C SER A 112 5.17 3.87 -16.56
N LEU A 113 5.00 3.30 -17.75
CA LEU A 113 4.98 1.84 -17.91
C LEU A 113 6.31 1.20 -17.48
N ASP A 114 7.43 1.85 -17.82
CA ASP A 114 8.76 1.33 -17.51
C ASP A 114 9.10 1.44 -16.03
N GLU A 115 8.70 2.54 -15.38
CA GLU A 115 8.82 2.66 -13.92
C GLU A 115 7.96 1.61 -13.20
N PHE A 116 6.74 1.34 -13.69
CA PHE A 116 5.88 0.31 -13.10
C PHE A 116 6.47 -1.10 -13.27
N LYS A 117 7.01 -1.41 -14.46
CA LYS A 117 7.74 -2.67 -14.69
C LYS A 117 8.95 -2.80 -13.77
N ALA A 118 9.74 -1.72 -13.65
CA ALA A 118 10.89 -1.70 -12.76
C ALA A 118 10.49 -1.92 -11.29
N ARG A 119 9.39 -1.31 -10.85
CA ARG A 119 8.85 -1.51 -9.50
C ARG A 119 8.44 -2.97 -9.25
N ILE A 120 7.73 -3.59 -10.18
CA ILE A 120 7.35 -5.01 -10.07
C ILE A 120 8.60 -5.88 -9.93
N HIS A 121 9.61 -5.65 -10.77
CA HIS A 121 10.85 -6.41 -10.73
C HIS A 121 11.60 -6.22 -9.40
N GLN A 122 11.74 -4.98 -8.95
CA GLN A 122 12.38 -4.67 -7.67
C GLN A 122 11.66 -5.33 -6.48
N ASP A 123 10.33 -5.32 -6.47
CA ASP A 123 9.56 -5.94 -5.41
C ASP A 123 9.70 -7.47 -5.45
N PHE A 124 9.74 -8.08 -6.64
CA PHE A 124 9.99 -9.51 -6.78
C PHE A 124 11.37 -9.92 -6.22
N GLU A 125 12.41 -9.19 -6.60
CA GLU A 125 13.78 -9.40 -6.11
C GLU A 125 13.88 -9.19 -4.59
N ARG A 126 13.18 -8.19 -4.06
CA ARG A 126 13.20 -7.84 -2.64
C ARG A 126 12.44 -8.82 -1.77
N TYR A 127 11.21 -9.16 -2.16
CA TYR A 127 10.34 -9.99 -1.33
C TYR A 127 10.58 -11.49 -1.52
N GLY A 128 11.10 -11.91 -2.65
CA GLY A 128 11.38 -13.32 -2.93
C GLY A 128 12.21 -14.01 -1.83
N PRO A 129 13.39 -13.50 -1.49
CA PRO A 129 14.21 -14.05 -0.40
C PRO A 129 13.52 -14.00 0.97
N ILE A 130 12.75 -12.94 1.26
CA ILE A 130 12.04 -12.77 2.53
C ILE A 130 10.96 -13.84 2.67
N VAL A 131 10.13 -14.04 1.65
CA VAL A 131 9.07 -15.07 1.63
C VAL A 131 9.68 -16.45 1.80
N LYS A 132 10.80 -16.72 1.10
CA LYS A 132 11.52 -18.00 1.19
C LYS A 132 12.08 -18.23 2.60
N SER A 133 12.69 -17.22 3.21
CA SER A 133 13.27 -17.34 4.57
C SER A 133 12.17 -17.47 5.65
N ALA A 134 11.01 -16.89 5.43
CA ALA A 134 9.87 -16.98 6.33
C ALA A 134 9.13 -18.33 6.25
N GLY A 135 9.52 -19.22 5.33
CA GLY A 135 8.90 -20.55 5.18
C GLY A 135 7.43 -20.51 4.73
N VAL A 136 7.01 -19.41 4.09
CA VAL A 136 5.62 -19.26 3.61
C VAL A 136 5.36 -20.26 2.50
N GLN A 137 4.42 -21.16 2.72
CA GLN A 137 3.92 -22.09 1.71
C GLN A 137 2.68 -21.51 1.03
N VAL A 138 2.71 -21.43 -0.29
CA VAL A 138 1.55 -21.04 -1.10
C VAL A 138 0.73 -22.31 -1.34
N HIS A 139 -0.47 -22.37 -0.77
CA HIS A 139 -1.44 -23.46 -0.98
C HIS A 139 -2.46 -23.05 -2.02
#